data_5e3e2cad503eb45e9b84d429a17b42ae
#
_entry.id   5e3e2cad503eb45e9b84d429a17b42ae
#
_cell.length_a   1.000
_cell.length_b   1.000
_cell.length_c   1.000
_cell.angle_alpha   90.00
_cell.angle_beta   90.00
_cell.angle_gamma   90.00
#
_symmetry.space_group_name_H-M   'P 1'
#
loop_
_entity.id
_entity.type
_entity.pdbx_description
1 polymer ?
#
loop_
_entity_poly.entity_id
_entity_poly.type
_entity_poly.pdbx_seq_one_letter_code
_entity_poly.pdbx_strand_id
1 'polypeptide(L)'
;MLIEIPNVFSKQEVSHLREQLDARCWIDGNQTSGAMATTRKRNQQLDKDDPVAVALGQHIMDRLLANPQFVSAALPLQFYPPLFNRYQGGETFGYHIDNAIRSTPDGMIRTDLSATLFLSEPENYQGGELVIQDTYGQQSIKLSAGSLVLYPSCSLHQVTPVLSGERTAAFMWLQSMVRDEGQRRLLFQLDQSIQSLTAQTAAEQELFNLSGVYHNLLRRWSEL
;
A
#
# COMPACT_ATOMS: atom_id res chain seq x y z
N MET A 1 -0.67 -12.30 0.50
CA MET A 1 -1.31 -11.92 1.79
C MET A 1 -1.86 -10.51 1.66
N LEU A 2 -3.13 -10.29 2.00
CA LEU A 2 -3.77 -8.98 2.06
C LEU A 2 -3.88 -8.55 3.51
N ILE A 3 -3.44 -7.32 3.83
CA ILE A 3 -3.42 -6.77 5.19
C ILE A 3 -4.02 -5.37 5.18
N GLU A 4 -5.00 -5.15 6.04
CA GLU A 4 -5.52 -3.81 6.34
C GLU A 4 -4.79 -3.26 7.58
N ILE A 5 -4.29 -2.05 7.47
CA ILE A 5 -3.60 -1.35 8.55
C ILE A 5 -4.40 -0.09 8.88
N PRO A 6 -5.20 -0.13 9.94
CA PRO A 6 -6.04 1.00 10.31
C PRO A 6 -5.22 2.14 10.91
N ASN A 7 -5.71 3.36 10.74
CA ASN A 7 -5.22 4.56 11.44
C ASN A 7 -3.70 4.80 11.30
N VAL A 8 -3.14 4.60 10.09
CA VAL A 8 -1.77 5.02 9.77
C VAL A 8 -1.65 6.54 9.96
N PHE A 9 -2.70 7.26 9.59
CA PHE A 9 -2.89 8.68 9.87
C PHE A 9 -4.22 8.91 10.59
N SER A 10 -4.23 9.85 11.53
CA SER A 10 -5.47 10.36 12.15
C SER A 10 -6.31 11.15 11.14
N LYS A 11 -7.59 11.34 11.42
CA LYS A 11 -8.47 12.15 10.57
C LYS A 11 -7.99 13.60 10.39
N GLN A 12 -7.41 14.18 11.44
CA GLN A 12 -6.84 15.52 11.37
C GLN A 12 -5.61 15.59 10.46
N GLU A 13 -4.72 14.60 10.55
CA GLU A 13 -3.56 14.50 9.65
C GLU A 13 -4.00 14.29 8.19
N VAL A 14 -5.01 13.44 7.96
CA VAL A 14 -5.57 13.27 6.61
C VAL A 14 -6.17 14.56 6.07
N SER A 15 -6.90 15.32 6.89
CA SER A 15 -7.44 16.63 6.47
C SER A 15 -6.32 17.57 6.01
N HIS A 16 -5.24 17.62 6.77
CA HIS A 16 -4.07 18.44 6.41
C HIS A 16 -3.35 17.96 5.14
N LEU A 17 -3.22 16.64 4.94
CA LEU A 17 -2.71 16.08 3.69
C LEU A 17 -3.61 16.48 2.50
N ARG A 18 -4.94 16.36 2.67
CA ARG A 18 -5.92 16.70 1.64
C ARG A 18 -5.88 18.18 1.26
N GLU A 19 -5.82 19.09 2.23
CA GLU A 19 -5.71 20.54 1.98
C GLU A 19 -4.53 20.86 1.05
N GLN A 20 -3.39 20.23 1.27
CA GLN A 20 -2.20 20.43 0.45
C GLN A 20 -2.35 19.82 -0.95
N LEU A 21 -2.91 18.60 -1.05
CA LEU A 21 -3.13 17.91 -2.32
C LEU A 21 -4.19 18.61 -3.19
N ASP A 22 -5.30 19.08 -2.57
CA ASP A 22 -6.41 19.70 -3.27
C ASP A 22 -6.04 21.08 -3.84
N ALA A 23 -5.03 21.73 -3.27
CA ALA A 23 -4.46 22.99 -3.79
C ALA A 23 -3.57 22.79 -5.04
N ARG A 24 -3.30 21.54 -5.46
CA ARG A 24 -2.42 21.23 -6.59
C ARG A 24 -3.19 21.01 -7.89
N CYS A 25 -2.47 21.09 -9.01
CA CYS A 25 -3.03 20.80 -10.34
C CYS A 25 -3.06 19.29 -10.57
N TRP A 26 -4.26 18.73 -10.73
CA TRP A 26 -4.46 17.33 -11.07
C TRP A 26 -4.47 17.17 -12.59
N ILE A 27 -3.69 16.22 -13.10
CA ILE A 27 -3.53 15.94 -14.52
C ILE A 27 -4.11 14.56 -14.88
N ASP A 28 -4.33 14.29 -16.16
CA ASP A 28 -4.77 12.97 -16.62
C ASP A 28 -3.78 11.89 -16.20
N GLY A 29 -4.26 10.91 -15.43
CA GLY A 29 -3.44 9.82 -14.91
C GLY A 29 -2.87 8.88 -15.98
N ASN A 30 -3.30 8.98 -17.22
CA ASN A 30 -2.74 8.21 -18.33
C ASN A 30 -1.31 8.60 -18.68
N GLN A 31 -0.86 9.79 -18.31
CA GLN A 31 0.53 10.23 -18.52
C GLN A 31 1.57 9.35 -17.80
N THR A 32 1.16 8.64 -16.74
CA THR A 32 2.04 7.74 -15.95
C THR A 32 1.80 6.27 -16.23
N SER A 33 0.94 5.93 -17.20
CA SER A 33 0.51 4.56 -17.48
C SER A 33 1.30 3.93 -18.63
N GLY A 34 1.59 2.64 -18.53
CA GLY A 34 2.05 1.86 -19.68
C GLY A 34 0.93 1.69 -20.74
N ALA A 35 1.31 1.40 -21.98
CA ALA A 35 0.41 1.38 -23.15
C ALA A 35 -0.86 0.50 -22.98
N MET A 36 -0.78 -0.61 -22.23
CA MET A 36 -1.94 -1.49 -22.00
C MET A 36 -2.90 -0.95 -20.92
N ALA A 37 -2.42 -0.12 -20.00
CA ALA A 37 -3.24 0.44 -18.93
C ALA A 37 -4.05 1.66 -19.41
N THR A 38 -3.59 2.36 -20.44
CA THR A 38 -4.21 3.61 -20.97
C THR A 38 -5.64 3.42 -21.44
N THR A 39 -6.03 2.26 -21.96
CA THR A 39 -7.39 1.98 -22.42
C THR A 39 -8.39 1.69 -21.29
N ARG A 40 -7.88 1.36 -20.08
CA ARG A 40 -8.67 0.91 -18.93
C ARG A 40 -8.63 1.86 -17.74
N LYS A 41 -7.78 2.90 -17.81
CA LYS A 41 -7.56 3.85 -16.73
C LYS A 41 -8.16 5.20 -17.10
N ARG A 42 -9.07 5.66 -16.27
CA ARG A 42 -9.61 7.03 -16.30
C ARG A 42 -9.57 7.54 -14.87
N ASN A 43 -8.62 8.38 -14.57
CA ASN A 43 -8.47 9.05 -13.28
C ASN A 43 -7.58 10.28 -13.43
N GLN A 44 -7.46 11.02 -12.37
CA GLN A 44 -6.52 12.13 -12.26
C GLN A 44 -5.37 11.73 -11.33
N GLN A 45 -4.20 12.29 -11.57
CA GLN A 45 -3.02 12.12 -10.72
C GLN A 45 -2.33 13.46 -10.51
N LEU A 46 -1.56 13.57 -9.44
CA LEU A 46 -0.58 14.65 -9.32
C LEU A 46 0.65 14.31 -10.15
N ASP A 47 1.31 15.34 -10.66
CA ASP A 47 2.62 15.16 -11.27
C ASP A 47 3.57 14.53 -10.24
N LYS A 48 4.27 13.47 -10.64
CA LYS A 48 5.22 12.75 -9.77
C LYS A 48 6.38 13.63 -9.29
N ASP A 49 6.70 14.69 -10.02
CA ASP A 49 7.77 15.64 -9.73
C ASP A 49 7.25 16.92 -9.05
N ASP A 50 5.95 17.01 -8.71
CA ASP A 50 5.41 18.11 -7.93
C ASP A 50 6.05 18.14 -6.54
N PRO A 51 6.68 19.26 -6.12
CA PRO A 51 7.41 19.32 -4.84
C PRO A 51 6.56 18.99 -3.61
N VAL A 52 5.26 19.33 -3.63
CA VAL A 52 4.34 19.02 -2.54
C VAL A 52 4.03 17.52 -2.54
N ALA A 53 3.74 16.93 -3.71
CA ALA A 53 3.50 15.50 -3.82
C ALA A 53 4.72 14.68 -3.37
N VAL A 54 5.93 15.10 -3.74
CA VAL A 54 7.19 14.47 -3.29
C VAL A 54 7.35 14.56 -1.78
N ALA A 55 7.14 15.75 -1.18
CA ALA A 55 7.27 15.94 0.27
C ALA A 55 6.23 15.13 1.06
N LEU A 56 4.97 15.09 0.60
CA LEU A 56 3.92 14.29 1.20
C LEU A 56 4.17 12.79 1.04
N GLY A 57 4.70 12.38 -0.11
CA GLY A 57 5.13 11.00 -0.35
C GLY A 57 6.21 10.57 0.64
N GLN A 58 7.23 11.40 0.88
CA GLN A 58 8.25 11.13 1.89
C GLN A 58 7.65 11.02 3.29
N HIS A 59 6.77 11.95 3.67
CA HIS A 59 6.08 11.91 4.95
C HIS A 59 5.28 10.62 5.15
N ILE A 60 4.61 10.12 4.09
CA ILE A 60 3.89 8.85 4.13
C ILE A 60 4.87 7.69 4.33
N MET A 61 5.99 7.64 3.61
CA MET A 61 6.98 6.57 3.76
C MET A 61 7.57 6.54 5.18
N ASP A 62 7.92 7.70 5.74
CA ASP A 62 8.45 7.81 7.12
C ASP A 62 7.44 7.29 8.14
N ARG A 63 6.15 7.61 7.97
CA ARG A 63 5.07 7.13 8.83
C ARG A 63 4.90 5.60 8.72
N LEU A 64 5.00 5.05 7.51
CA LEU A 64 4.90 3.60 7.29
C LEU A 64 6.07 2.86 7.90
N LEU A 65 7.30 3.38 7.76
CA LEU A 65 8.49 2.80 8.38
C LEU A 65 8.47 2.86 9.91
N ALA A 66 7.74 3.80 10.49
CA ALA A 66 7.51 3.89 11.93
C ALA A 66 6.34 3.00 12.43
N ASN A 67 5.57 2.37 11.52
CA ASN A 67 4.44 1.52 11.88
C ASN A 67 4.88 0.05 12.00
N PRO A 68 4.87 -0.56 13.20
CA PRO A 68 5.36 -1.92 13.42
C PRO A 68 4.61 -2.99 12.60
N GLN A 69 3.28 -2.85 12.46
CA GLN A 69 2.46 -3.79 11.69
C GLN A 69 2.83 -3.74 10.19
N PHE A 70 3.02 -2.53 9.65
CA PHE A 70 3.47 -2.36 8.27
C PHE A 70 4.86 -2.98 8.06
N VAL A 71 5.82 -2.66 8.91
CA VAL A 71 7.19 -3.16 8.79
C VAL A 71 7.23 -4.69 8.88
N SER A 72 6.51 -5.28 9.82
CA SER A 72 6.42 -6.74 9.97
C SER A 72 5.77 -7.42 8.77
N ALA A 73 4.69 -6.83 8.21
CA ALA A 73 3.96 -7.41 7.07
C ALA A 73 4.71 -7.25 5.75
N ALA A 74 5.35 -6.10 5.53
CA ALA A 74 5.99 -5.76 4.27
C ALA A 74 7.46 -6.15 4.19
N LEU A 75 8.20 -6.15 5.32
CA LEU A 75 9.65 -6.30 5.36
C LEU A 75 10.32 -5.43 4.29
N PRO A 76 10.11 -4.09 4.32
CA PRO A 76 10.43 -3.22 3.19
C PRO A 76 11.94 -3.10 3.00
N LEU A 77 12.42 -3.27 1.75
CA LEU A 77 13.79 -2.99 1.32
C LEU A 77 13.87 -1.64 0.63
N GLN A 78 13.00 -1.41 -0.36
CA GLN A 78 12.95 -0.18 -1.15
C GLN A 78 11.51 0.20 -1.49
N PHE A 79 11.26 1.50 -1.64
CA PHE A 79 9.98 2.04 -2.09
C PHE A 79 10.11 2.64 -3.49
N TYR A 80 9.11 2.41 -4.32
CA TYR A 80 8.78 3.36 -5.36
C TYR A 80 7.99 4.49 -4.70
N PRO A 81 8.39 5.75 -4.85
CA PRO A 81 7.76 6.86 -4.14
C PRO A 81 6.24 6.89 -4.30
N PRO A 82 5.49 7.21 -3.24
CA PRO A 82 4.04 7.32 -3.31
C PRO A 82 3.57 8.30 -4.38
N LEU A 83 2.56 7.89 -5.13
CA LEU A 83 1.84 8.70 -6.10
C LEU A 83 0.43 8.96 -5.59
N PHE A 84 -0.19 10.05 -6.02
CA PHE A 84 -1.53 10.43 -5.62
C PHE A 84 -2.48 10.32 -6.79
N ASN A 85 -3.63 9.67 -6.58
CA ASN A 85 -4.70 9.57 -7.55
C ASN A 85 -6.02 10.07 -6.99
N ARG A 86 -6.88 10.51 -7.92
CA ARG A 86 -8.24 10.96 -7.65
C ARG A 86 -9.18 10.38 -8.71
N TYR A 87 -10.36 9.95 -8.27
CA TYR A 87 -11.42 9.42 -9.12
C TYR A 87 -12.73 10.13 -8.80
N GLN A 88 -13.47 10.54 -9.84
CA GLN A 88 -14.78 11.18 -9.73
C GLN A 88 -15.59 10.98 -11.02
N GLY A 89 -16.89 11.23 -11.01
CA GLY A 89 -17.71 11.32 -12.24
C GLY A 89 -17.65 10.10 -13.16
N GLY A 90 -17.64 8.87 -12.61
CA GLY A 90 -17.55 7.63 -13.37
C GLY A 90 -16.13 7.20 -13.72
N GLU A 91 -15.10 7.90 -13.23
CA GLU A 91 -13.71 7.50 -13.40
C GLU A 91 -13.44 6.16 -12.70
N THR A 92 -12.51 5.39 -13.27
CA THR A 92 -12.24 4.00 -12.91
C THR A 92 -10.83 3.58 -13.32
N PHE A 93 -10.33 2.49 -12.76
CA PHE A 93 -9.19 1.78 -13.29
C PHE A 93 -9.55 0.29 -13.38
N GLY A 94 -9.80 -0.17 -14.60
CA GLY A 94 -10.21 -1.55 -14.85
C GLY A 94 -9.18 -2.59 -14.43
N TYR A 95 -9.55 -3.86 -14.47
CA TYR A 95 -8.70 -4.97 -14.05
C TYR A 95 -7.31 -4.94 -14.71
N HIS A 96 -6.29 -5.00 -13.87
CA HIS A 96 -4.89 -5.03 -14.25
C HIS A 96 -4.03 -5.72 -13.17
N ILE A 97 -2.81 -6.02 -13.54
CA ILE A 97 -1.73 -6.45 -12.64
C ILE A 97 -0.66 -5.37 -12.71
N ASP A 98 -0.04 -5.05 -11.59
CA ASP A 98 1.02 -4.06 -11.53
C ASP A 98 2.29 -4.52 -12.27
N ASN A 99 3.05 -3.55 -12.81
CA ASN A 99 4.32 -3.86 -13.49
C ASN A 99 5.31 -4.45 -12.48
N ALA A 100 5.92 -5.58 -12.81
CA ALA A 100 6.83 -6.31 -11.92
C ALA A 100 8.12 -5.53 -11.59
N ILE A 101 8.57 -4.65 -12.48
CA ILE A 101 9.79 -3.84 -12.33
C ILE A 101 9.46 -2.39 -12.61
N ARG A 102 9.97 -1.49 -11.79
CA ARG A 102 9.88 -0.03 -11.98
C ARG A 102 11.25 0.61 -11.89
N SER A 103 11.47 1.63 -12.72
CA SER A 103 12.68 2.45 -12.67
C SER A 103 12.51 3.57 -11.65
N THR A 104 13.53 3.77 -10.82
CA THR A 104 13.70 4.91 -9.92
C THR A 104 14.99 5.66 -10.28
N PRO A 105 15.23 6.87 -9.75
CA PRO A 105 16.49 7.56 -9.95
C PRO A 105 17.71 6.74 -9.51
N ASP A 106 17.55 5.90 -8.48
CA ASP A 106 18.61 5.10 -7.87
C ASP A 106 18.76 3.69 -8.49
N GLY A 107 17.96 3.37 -9.51
CA GLY A 107 18.00 2.08 -10.18
C GLY A 107 16.62 1.48 -10.45
N MET A 108 16.55 0.16 -10.43
CA MET A 108 15.29 -0.57 -10.67
C MET A 108 14.86 -1.28 -9.39
N ILE A 109 13.57 -1.24 -9.10
CA ILE A 109 12.98 -1.98 -7.99
C ILE A 109 12.02 -3.06 -8.51
N ARG A 110 11.98 -4.19 -7.82
CA ARG A 110 10.96 -5.23 -7.99
C ARG A 110 9.73 -4.84 -7.16
N THR A 111 8.55 -4.86 -7.77
CA THR A 111 7.29 -4.57 -7.06
C THR A 111 6.72 -5.86 -6.48
N ASP A 112 7.09 -6.18 -5.26
CA ASP A 112 6.58 -7.35 -4.55
C ASP A 112 5.20 -7.09 -3.94
N LEU A 113 5.03 -5.87 -3.43
CA LEU A 113 3.83 -5.43 -2.73
C LEU A 113 3.33 -4.09 -3.29
N SER A 114 2.02 -3.98 -3.38
CA SER A 114 1.28 -2.74 -3.66
C SER A 114 0.58 -2.28 -2.39
N ALA A 115 0.55 -0.97 -2.16
CA ALA A 115 -0.13 -0.38 -1.04
C ALA A 115 -1.00 0.80 -1.49
N THR A 116 -2.18 0.92 -0.87
CA THR A 116 -3.10 2.06 -1.07
C THR A 116 -3.48 2.64 0.28
N LEU A 117 -3.11 3.90 0.51
CA LEU A 117 -3.54 4.71 1.64
C LEU A 117 -4.79 5.51 1.22
N PHE A 118 -5.91 5.26 1.89
CA PHE A 118 -7.16 5.96 1.63
C PHE A 118 -7.13 7.36 2.24
N LEU A 119 -7.50 8.38 1.45
CA LEU A 119 -7.53 9.80 1.86
C LEU A 119 -8.93 10.42 1.76
N SER A 120 -9.93 9.64 1.34
CA SER A 120 -11.36 10.00 1.37
C SER A 120 -12.10 9.06 2.29
N GLU A 121 -13.08 9.59 3.05
CA GLU A 121 -13.97 8.75 3.86
C GLU A 121 -14.88 7.92 2.94
N PRO A 122 -15.17 6.66 3.31
CA PRO A 122 -16.00 5.77 2.48
C PRO A 122 -17.42 6.29 2.24
N GLU A 123 -17.95 7.12 3.16
CA GLU A 123 -19.27 7.73 3.05
C GLU A 123 -19.33 8.90 2.06
N ASN A 124 -18.19 9.49 1.73
CA ASN A 124 -18.10 10.69 0.89
C ASN A 124 -18.16 10.39 -0.63
N TYR A 125 -18.18 9.09 -1.02
CA TYR A 125 -18.28 8.70 -2.44
C TYR A 125 -19.01 7.37 -2.60
N GLN A 126 -19.60 7.14 -3.75
CA GLN A 126 -20.25 5.88 -4.13
C GLN A 126 -19.42 5.16 -5.21
N GLY A 127 -19.34 3.84 -5.12
CA GLY A 127 -18.40 3.06 -5.93
C GLY A 127 -16.96 3.26 -5.46
N GLY A 128 -16.01 3.15 -6.37
CA GLY A 128 -14.58 3.39 -6.09
C GLY A 128 -13.93 2.37 -5.17
N GLU A 129 -14.51 1.19 -5.02
CA GLU A 129 -13.92 0.09 -4.27
C GLU A 129 -12.64 -0.37 -4.97
N LEU A 130 -11.61 -0.65 -4.19
CA LEU A 130 -10.46 -1.43 -4.63
C LEU A 130 -10.85 -2.90 -4.55
N VAL A 131 -11.07 -3.52 -5.70
CA VAL A 131 -11.41 -4.96 -5.79
C VAL A 131 -10.15 -5.72 -6.11
N ILE A 132 -9.78 -6.66 -5.25
CA ILE A 132 -8.62 -7.53 -5.41
C ILE A 132 -9.12 -8.96 -5.58
N GLN A 133 -8.70 -9.62 -6.65
CA GLN A 133 -9.03 -11.00 -6.94
C GLN A 133 -7.85 -11.91 -6.60
N ASP A 134 -8.12 -12.96 -5.86
CA ASP A 134 -7.17 -14.03 -5.59
C ASP A 134 -7.78 -15.41 -5.99
N THR A 135 -7.09 -16.49 -5.62
CA THR A 135 -7.51 -17.88 -5.94
C THR A 135 -8.86 -18.24 -5.32
N TYR A 136 -9.25 -17.61 -4.22
CA TYR A 136 -10.45 -17.96 -3.44
C TYR A 136 -11.61 -16.98 -3.63
N GLY A 137 -11.48 -16.01 -4.50
CA GLY A 137 -12.52 -15.05 -4.82
C GLY A 137 -12.08 -13.61 -4.89
N GLN A 138 -13.03 -12.70 -4.66
CA GLN A 138 -12.79 -11.26 -4.70
C GLN A 138 -13.00 -10.64 -3.33
N GLN A 139 -12.12 -9.70 -2.98
CA GLN A 139 -12.29 -8.83 -1.82
C GLN A 139 -12.50 -7.39 -2.30
N SER A 140 -13.57 -6.78 -1.82
CA SER A 140 -13.91 -5.38 -2.11
C SER A 140 -13.53 -4.51 -0.91
N ILE A 141 -12.60 -3.59 -1.12
CA ILE A 141 -11.96 -2.83 -0.06
C ILE A 141 -12.27 -1.35 -0.21
N LYS A 142 -12.78 -0.76 0.86
CA LYS A 142 -13.12 0.64 0.97
C LYS A 142 -12.94 1.09 2.41
N LEU A 143 -11.71 1.48 2.76
CA LEU A 143 -11.32 1.78 4.14
C LEU A 143 -11.58 3.25 4.49
N SER A 144 -11.69 3.51 5.79
CA SER A 144 -11.71 4.86 6.34
C SER A 144 -10.44 5.62 5.98
N ALA A 145 -10.57 6.92 5.78
CA ALA A 145 -9.44 7.81 5.51
C ALA A 145 -8.37 7.70 6.60
N GLY A 146 -7.10 7.61 6.20
CA GLY A 146 -5.96 7.35 7.07
C GLY A 146 -5.61 5.88 7.24
N SER A 147 -6.41 4.96 6.70
CA SER A 147 -6.12 3.52 6.70
C SER A 147 -5.47 3.08 5.40
N LEU A 148 -4.65 2.04 5.48
CA LEU A 148 -3.88 1.50 4.35
C LEU A 148 -4.25 0.05 4.11
N VAL A 149 -4.30 -0.36 2.85
CA VAL A 149 -4.29 -1.78 2.45
C VAL A 149 -2.97 -2.10 1.77
N LEU A 150 -2.38 -3.25 2.17
CA LEU A 150 -1.17 -3.83 1.59
C LEU A 150 -1.53 -5.18 0.95
N TYR A 151 -1.11 -5.41 -0.30
CA TYR A 151 -1.42 -6.62 -1.04
C TYR A 151 -0.32 -6.98 -2.05
N PRO A 152 -0.23 -8.25 -2.52
CA PRO A 152 0.76 -8.65 -3.50
C PRO A 152 0.55 -7.94 -4.83
N SER A 153 1.60 -7.35 -5.41
CA SER A 153 1.52 -6.64 -6.70
C SER A 153 1.13 -7.53 -7.88
N CYS A 154 1.29 -8.85 -7.73
CA CYS A 154 0.86 -9.84 -8.73
C CYS A 154 -0.65 -10.13 -8.71
N SER A 155 -1.40 -9.59 -7.75
CA SER A 155 -2.86 -9.76 -7.67
C SER A 155 -3.57 -9.01 -8.80
N LEU A 156 -4.55 -9.66 -9.44
CA LEU A 156 -5.45 -8.99 -10.38
C LEU A 156 -6.38 -8.07 -9.60
N HIS A 157 -6.38 -6.77 -9.92
CA HIS A 157 -7.17 -5.80 -9.17
C HIS A 157 -7.72 -4.67 -10.03
N GLN A 158 -8.69 -3.95 -9.52
CA GLN A 158 -9.32 -2.79 -10.17
C GLN A 158 -9.79 -1.76 -9.13
N VAL A 159 -10.00 -0.53 -9.58
CA VAL A 159 -10.84 0.45 -8.88
C VAL A 159 -12.15 0.58 -9.64
N THR A 160 -13.27 0.23 -8.99
CA THR A 160 -14.61 0.32 -9.59
C THR A 160 -14.96 1.78 -9.92
N PRO A 161 -15.93 2.06 -10.83
CA PRO A 161 -16.32 3.42 -11.14
C PRO A 161 -16.77 4.20 -9.90
N VAL A 162 -16.27 5.43 -9.73
CA VAL A 162 -16.77 6.36 -8.72
C VAL A 162 -18.02 7.05 -9.25
N LEU A 163 -19.19 6.63 -8.78
CA LEU A 163 -20.48 7.06 -9.29
C LEU A 163 -20.88 8.47 -8.82
N SER A 164 -20.52 8.82 -7.58
CA SER A 164 -20.71 10.15 -7.00
C SER A 164 -19.66 10.43 -5.94
N GLY A 165 -19.40 11.70 -5.67
CA GLY A 165 -18.34 12.14 -4.76
C GLY A 165 -16.96 12.01 -5.37
N GLU A 166 -15.94 11.98 -4.52
CA GLU A 166 -14.52 11.95 -4.90
C GLU A 166 -13.74 10.96 -4.04
N ARG A 167 -13.03 10.03 -4.70
CA ARG A 167 -12.09 9.11 -4.06
C ARG A 167 -10.67 9.56 -4.31
N THR A 168 -9.97 10.00 -3.27
CA THR A 168 -8.54 10.31 -3.31
C THR A 168 -7.76 9.28 -2.50
N ALA A 169 -6.60 8.88 -3.02
CA ALA A 169 -5.70 7.95 -2.35
C ALA A 169 -4.23 8.22 -2.72
N ALA A 170 -3.32 7.84 -1.82
CA ALA A 170 -1.93 7.61 -2.18
C ALA A 170 -1.73 6.13 -2.47
N PHE A 171 -0.98 5.82 -3.51
CA PHE A 171 -0.64 4.45 -3.88
C PHE A 171 0.85 4.32 -4.16
N MET A 172 1.41 3.17 -3.85
CA MET A 172 2.85 2.94 -3.93
C MET A 172 3.17 1.47 -4.12
N TRP A 173 4.40 1.23 -4.54
CA TRP A 173 4.96 -0.12 -4.62
C TRP A 173 6.21 -0.21 -3.78
N LEU A 174 6.47 -1.42 -3.31
CA LEU A 174 7.69 -1.68 -2.56
C LEU A 174 8.29 -3.03 -2.91
N GLN A 175 9.61 -3.06 -2.85
CA GLN A 175 10.38 -4.28 -2.84
C GLN A 175 10.54 -4.74 -1.40
N SER A 176 10.23 -6.00 -1.13
CA SER A 176 10.46 -6.62 0.16
C SER A 176 11.86 -7.22 0.24
N MET A 177 12.44 -7.21 1.43
CA MET A 177 13.65 -7.99 1.74
C MET A 177 13.42 -9.50 1.52
N VAL A 178 12.20 -9.99 1.66
CA VAL A 178 11.83 -11.38 1.43
C VAL A 178 10.94 -11.47 0.20
N ARG A 179 11.48 -12.02 -0.88
CA ARG A 179 10.81 -12.08 -2.18
C ARG A 179 9.56 -12.95 -2.19
N ASP A 180 9.64 -14.12 -1.56
CA ASP A 180 8.56 -15.11 -1.57
C ASP A 180 7.40 -14.68 -0.65
N GLU A 181 6.19 -14.67 -1.19
CA GLU A 181 4.99 -14.26 -0.45
C GLU A 181 4.64 -15.23 0.68
N GLY A 182 4.86 -16.53 0.47
CA GLY A 182 4.60 -17.55 1.49
C GLY A 182 5.54 -17.38 2.68
N GLN A 183 6.82 -17.11 2.43
CA GLN A 183 7.82 -16.85 3.46
C GLN A 183 7.50 -15.55 4.22
N ARG A 184 7.11 -14.46 3.55
CA ARG A 184 6.66 -13.22 4.20
C ARG A 184 5.46 -13.47 5.12
N ARG A 185 4.49 -14.25 4.65
CA ARG A 185 3.31 -14.60 5.44
C ARG A 185 3.68 -15.38 6.69
N LEU A 186 4.57 -16.36 6.58
CA LEU A 186 5.04 -17.13 7.73
C LEU A 186 5.76 -16.26 8.75
N LEU A 187 6.66 -15.36 8.30
CA LEU A 187 7.34 -14.41 9.17
C LEU A 187 6.36 -13.48 9.87
N PHE A 188 5.40 -12.93 9.15
CA PHE A 188 4.38 -12.05 9.73
C PHE A 188 3.54 -12.80 10.79
N GLN A 189 3.08 -14.02 10.50
CA GLN A 189 2.32 -14.81 11.46
C GLN A 189 3.12 -15.15 12.71
N LEU A 190 4.40 -15.50 12.54
CA LEU A 190 5.29 -15.79 13.66
C LEU A 190 5.53 -14.54 14.51
N ASP A 191 5.79 -13.39 13.88
CA ASP A 191 5.97 -12.11 14.58
C ASP A 191 4.72 -11.72 15.38
N GLN A 192 3.52 -11.80 14.76
CA GLN A 192 2.25 -11.51 15.45
C GLN A 192 2.01 -12.46 16.65
N SER A 193 2.41 -13.73 16.51
CA SER A 193 2.31 -14.71 17.59
C SER A 193 3.25 -14.37 18.73
N ILE A 194 4.51 -14.00 18.44
CA ILE A 194 5.48 -13.57 19.43
C ILE A 194 4.99 -12.34 20.18
N GLN A 195 4.50 -11.31 19.46
CA GLN A 195 3.97 -10.09 20.07
C GLN A 195 2.77 -10.38 20.98
N SER A 196 1.85 -11.21 20.53
CA SER A 196 0.67 -11.61 21.34
C SER A 196 1.06 -12.34 22.60
N LEU A 197 1.98 -13.30 22.51
CA LEU A 197 2.48 -14.06 23.65
C LEU A 197 3.27 -13.16 24.61
N THR A 198 4.08 -12.25 24.12
CA THR A 198 4.83 -11.28 24.95
C THR A 198 3.91 -10.44 25.83
N ALA A 199 2.71 -10.11 25.31
CA ALA A 199 1.72 -9.36 26.08
C ALA A 199 0.96 -10.18 27.12
N GLN A 200 0.99 -11.53 27.05
CA GLN A 200 0.11 -12.41 27.83
C GLN A 200 0.84 -13.31 28.82
N THR A 201 2.14 -13.55 28.66
CA THR A 201 2.86 -14.59 29.40
C THR A 201 4.23 -14.15 29.88
N ALA A 202 4.67 -14.79 30.98
CA ALA A 202 6.04 -14.67 31.52
C ALA A 202 6.95 -15.83 31.02
N ALA A 203 6.60 -16.54 29.95
CA ALA A 203 7.39 -17.63 29.37
C ALA A 203 8.59 -17.07 28.56
N GLU A 204 9.56 -16.47 29.26
CA GLU A 204 10.69 -15.74 28.65
C GLU A 204 11.56 -16.64 27.77
N GLN A 205 11.81 -17.90 28.18
CA GLN A 205 12.67 -18.79 27.42
C GLN A 205 12.03 -19.20 26.07
N GLU A 206 10.75 -19.50 26.06
CA GLU A 206 10.00 -19.85 24.85
C GLU A 206 9.92 -18.66 23.89
N LEU A 207 9.67 -17.46 24.40
CA LEU A 207 9.68 -16.22 23.62
C LEU A 207 11.04 -15.93 23.02
N PHE A 208 12.11 -16.13 23.79
CA PHE A 208 13.48 -16.00 23.29
C PHE A 208 13.77 -16.99 22.15
N ASN A 209 13.35 -18.26 22.31
CA ASN A 209 13.51 -19.28 21.28
C ASN A 209 12.72 -18.93 20.01
N LEU A 210 11.45 -18.51 20.13
CA LEU A 210 10.62 -18.09 18.98
C LEU A 210 11.21 -16.88 18.27
N SER A 211 11.70 -15.89 19.01
CA SER A 211 12.39 -14.72 18.44
C SER A 211 13.66 -15.14 17.71
N GLY A 212 14.41 -16.09 18.26
CA GLY A 212 15.57 -16.69 17.61
C GLY A 212 15.22 -17.38 16.29
N VAL A 213 14.13 -18.14 16.26
CA VAL A 213 13.61 -18.76 15.02
C VAL A 213 13.23 -17.69 14.00
N TYR A 214 12.48 -16.66 14.40
CA TYR A 214 12.10 -15.54 13.52
C TYR A 214 13.33 -14.91 12.87
N HIS A 215 14.31 -14.48 13.65
CA HIS A 215 15.50 -13.83 13.13
C HIS A 215 16.35 -14.74 12.25
N ASN A 216 16.41 -16.04 12.55
CA ASN A 216 17.14 -17.01 11.72
C ASN A 216 16.44 -17.26 10.39
N LEU A 217 15.09 -17.31 10.36
CA LEU A 217 14.34 -17.41 9.13
C LEU A 217 14.46 -16.12 8.29
N LEU A 218 14.35 -14.95 8.92
CA LEU A 218 14.55 -13.67 8.26
C LEU A 218 15.93 -13.58 7.61
N ARG A 219 17.01 -13.91 8.35
CA ARG A 219 18.39 -13.94 7.83
C ARG A 219 18.55 -14.90 6.65
N ARG A 220 17.83 -16.02 6.67
CA ARG A 220 17.91 -17.08 5.65
C ARG A 220 17.16 -16.71 4.37
N TRP A 221 16.09 -15.93 4.47
CA TRP A 221 15.18 -15.61 3.38
C TRP A 221 15.35 -14.19 2.83
N SER A 222 16.12 -13.34 3.51
CA SER A 222 16.36 -11.97 3.04
C SER A 222 17.29 -11.94 1.83
N GLU A 223 16.92 -11.13 0.84
CA GLU A 223 17.73 -10.70 -0.32
C GLU A 223 17.98 -9.19 -0.14
N LEU A 224 19.23 -8.78 0.15
CA LEU A 224 19.61 -7.36 0.42
C LEU A 224 20.30 -6.74 -0.79
#